data_839b1c677d3d2bbfc40484005dbbb258
#
_entry.id   839b1c677d3d2bbfc40484005dbbb258
#
_cell.length_a   1.000
_cell.length_b   1.000
_cell.length_c   1.000
_cell.angle_alpha   90.00
_cell.angle_beta   90.00
_cell.angle_gamma   90.00
#
_symmetry.space_group_name_H-M   'P 1'
#
loop_
_entity.id
_entity.type
_entity.pdbx_description
1 polymer ?
#
loop_
_entity_poly.entity_id
_entity_poly.type
_entity_poly.pdbx_seq_one_letter_code
_entity_poly.pdbx_strand_id
1 'polypeptide(L)'
;FGVKEISFWDDTMSYHKKWMNEFLNLLIEANLDIIWSCYAAVNTVDKNLLQLMHKAGCWNIFFGFETGVEELSQNILTHRKNRNFKKMKEVAKWTREAGIESRGSFMIGIPGETPELAKQTVQNAIELDPDYAQFSIVCPYPGTQLQKEIKQGKWGKFIEEDFEKYHVWDVTWLPEGYKSVEELKNMERYAYRKFYLRLSYIIKRILKIRSLEDIKRHIIGGTALMKAFL
;
A
#
# COMPACT_ATOMS: atom_id res chain seq x y z
N PHE A 1 2.62 -27.96 14.61
CA PHE A 1 1.70 -27.44 13.59
C PHE A 1 2.38 -27.32 12.20
N GLY A 2 3.71 -27.35 12.10
CA GLY A 2 4.44 -27.28 10.84
C GLY A 2 4.33 -25.92 10.11
N VAL A 3 3.99 -24.84 10.82
CA VAL A 3 3.87 -23.48 10.26
C VAL A 3 5.24 -23.00 9.78
N LYS A 4 5.31 -22.50 8.54
CA LYS A 4 6.53 -21.97 7.94
C LYS A 4 6.45 -20.47 7.66
N GLU A 5 5.24 -19.89 7.65
CA GLU A 5 5.02 -18.47 7.40
C GLU A 5 4.00 -17.91 8.38
N ILE A 6 4.30 -16.71 8.90
CA ILE A 6 3.43 -15.94 9.79
C ILE A 6 3.17 -14.56 9.16
N SER A 7 1.92 -14.15 9.09
CA SER A 7 1.55 -12.79 8.71
C SER A 7 1.04 -12.04 9.93
N PHE A 8 1.73 -10.97 10.31
CA PHE A 8 1.31 -10.07 11.39
C PHE A 8 0.36 -9.01 10.84
N TRP A 9 -0.84 -8.93 11.42
CA TRP A 9 -1.92 -8.03 10.97
C TRP A 9 -2.07 -6.81 11.87
N ASP A 10 -1.01 -6.46 12.60
CA ASP A 10 -0.95 -5.21 13.36
C ASP A 10 -0.93 -4.02 12.41
N ASP A 11 -1.71 -2.97 12.67
CA ASP A 11 -1.81 -1.76 11.82
C ASP A 11 -0.45 -1.12 11.54
N THR A 12 0.47 -1.19 12.51
CA THR A 12 1.85 -0.70 12.38
C THR A 12 2.75 -1.43 13.37
N MET A 13 3.23 -2.62 13.02
CA MET A 13 4.09 -3.44 13.88
C MET A 13 5.35 -2.71 14.33
N SER A 14 5.91 -1.84 13.49
CA SER A 14 7.14 -1.08 13.74
C SER A 14 6.94 0.20 14.57
N TYR A 15 5.74 0.44 15.14
CA TYR A 15 5.43 1.68 15.86
C TYR A 15 6.31 1.88 17.11
N HIS A 16 6.49 0.85 17.92
CA HIS A 16 7.32 0.85 19.12
C HIS A 16 8.71 0.30 18.83
N LYS A 17 9.64 1.17 18.47
CA LYS A 17 10.99 0.80 18.02
C LYS A 17 11.76 -0.06 19.03
N LYS A 18 11.67 0.24 20.34
CA LYS A 18 12.35 -0.53 21.38
C LYS A 18 11.81 -1.96 21.44
N TRP A 19 10.49 -2.11 21.53
CA TRP A 19 9.82 -3.42 21.52
C TRP A 19 10.16 -4.21 20.26
N MET A 20 10.12 -3.55 19.10
CA MET A 20 10.43 -4.19 17.82
C MET A 20 11.86 -4.75 17.80
N ASN A 21 12.85 -4.00 18.28
CA ASN A 21 14.23 -4.49 18.36
C ASN A 21 14.37 -5.69 19.32
N GLU A 22 13.73 -5.65 20.49
CA GLU A 22 13.72 -6.77 21.44
C GLU A 22 13.08 -8.02 20.82
N PHE A 23 11.92 -7.88 20.19
CA PHE A 23 11.22 -8.96 19.50
C PHE A 23 12.07 -9.59 18.37
N LEU A 24 12.71 -8.77 17.53
CA LEU A 24 13.56 -9.27 16.45
C LEU A 24 14.80 -10.03 16.95
N ASN A 25 15.43 -9.55 18.03
CA ASN A 25 16.55 -10.25 18.64
C ASN A 25 16.13 -11.61 19.22
N LEU A 26 14.97 -11.68 19.89
CA LEU A 26 14.42 -12.95 20.38
C LEU A 26 14.11 -13.92 19.25
N LEU A 27 13.57 -13.46 18.11
CA LEU A 27 13.35 -14.31 16.92
C LEU A 27 14.66 -14.86 16.36
N ILE A 28 15.70 -14.03 16.30
CA ILE A 28 17.02 -14.44 15.82
C ILE A 28 17.63 -15.48 16.77
N GLU A 29 17.59 -15.24 18.08
CA GLU A 29 18.09 -16.16 19.10
C GLU A 29 17.35 -17.50 19.11
N ALA A 30 16.03 -17.46 18.94
CA ALA A 30 15.19 -18.65 18.85
C ALA A 30 15.45 -19.49 17.60
N ASN A 31 16.10 -18.93 16.59
CA ASN A 31 16.48 -19.58 15.33
C ASN A 31 15.36 -20.44 14.72
N LEU A 32 14.15 -19.90 14.67
CA LEU A 32 12.98 -20.58 14.13
C LEU A 32 13.06 -20.65 12.61
N ASP A 33 12.73 -21.81 12.04
CA ASP A 33 12.63 -22.03 10.57
C ASP A 33 11.29 -21.50 10.06
N ILE A 34 11.09 -20.18 10.21
CA ILE A 34 9.91 -19.44 9.75
C ILE A 34 10.31 -18.18 9.00
N ILE A 35 9.46 -17.78 8.06
CA ILE A 35 9.47 -16.45 7.46
C ILE A 35 8.21 -15.69 7.90
N TRP A 36 8.25 -14.36 7.83
CA TRP A 36 7.10 -13.57 8.24
C TRP A 36 6.94 -12.28 7.46
N SER A 37 5.72 -11.74 7.47
CA SER A 37 5.34 -10.48 6.86
C SER A 37 4.59 -9.59 7.84
N CYS A 38 4.60 -8.28 7.61
CA CYS A 38 3.91 -7.32 8.49
C CYS A 38 3.49 -6.04 7.74
N TYR A 39 2.73 -5.20 8.45
CA TYR A 39 2.41 -3.83 8.05
C TYR A 39 3.32 -2.84 8.77
N ALA A 40 3.78 -1.81 8.05
CA ALA A 40 4.61 -0.76 8.60
C ALA A 40 4.28 0.61 8.01
N ALA A 41 4.50 1.66 8.77
CA ALA A 41 4.42 3.02 8.27
C ALA A 41 5.82 3.54 7.88
N VAL A 42 5.87 4.39 6.84
CA VAL A 42 7.13 4.96 6.30
C VAL A 42 8.00 5.65 7.37
N ASN A 43 7.36 6.29 8.35
CA ASN A 43 8.05 7.04 9.41
C ASN A 43 8.47 6.20 10.61
N THR A 44 8.15 4.90 10.63
CA THR A 44 8.46 4.01 11.77
C THR A 44 9.64 3.08 11.48
N VAL A 45 10.18 3.10 10.28
CA VAL A 45 11.32 2.28 9.87
C VAL A 45 12.54 3.11 9.49
N ASP A 46 13.71 2.54 9.69
CA ASP A 46 14.98 3.04 9.18
C ASP A 46 15.82 1.89 8.58
N LYS A 47 16.95 2.22 7.98
CA LYS A 47 17.81 1.26 7.30
C LYS A 47 18.24 0.10 8.23
N ASN A 48 18.62 0.43 9.47
CA ASN A 48 19.13 -0.57 10.41
C ASN A 48 18.01 -1.52 10.87
N LEU A 49 16.82 -0.97 11.15
CA LEU A 49 15.65 -1.78 11.51
C LEU A 49 15.27 -2.74 10.38
N LEU A 50 15.24 -2.28 9.14
CA LEU A 50 14.90 -3.13 7.98
C LEU A 50 15.93 -4.26 7.79
N GLN A 51 17.21 -3.99 7.99
CA GLN A 51 18.24 -5.03 7.96
C GLN A 51 18.06 -6.07 9.08
N LEU A 52 17.70 -5.62 10.30
CA LEU A 52 17.42 -6.50 11.42
C LEU A 52 16.15 -7.33 11.19
N MET A 53 15.09 -6.72 10.62
CA MET A 53 13.87 -7.42 10.23
C MET A 53 14.16 -8.55 9.24
N HIS A 54 14.95 -8.28 8.20
CA HIS A 54 15.34 -9.29 7.23
C HIS A 54 16.11 -10.44 7.90
N LYS A 55 17.09 -10.11 8.75
CA LYS A 55 17.86 -11.11 9.51
C LYS A 55 16.97 -11.98 10.40
N ALA A 56 15.88 -11.43 10.93
CA ALA A 56 14.88 -12.14 11.74
C ALA A 56 13.83 -12.89 10.90
N GLY A 57 13.99 -13.00 9.57
CA GLY A 57 13.11 -13.75 8.69
C GLY A 57 11.97 -12.94 8.03
N CYS A 58 11.98 -11.61 8.13
CA CYS A 58 11.01 -10.78 7.41
C CYS A 58 11.27 -10.83 5.91
N TRP A 59 10.29 -11.32 5.14
CA TRP A 59 10.43 -11.41 3.69
C TRP A 59 9.58 -10.37 2.93
N ASN A 60 8.50 -9.85 3.55
CA ASN A 60 7.61 -8.87 2.93
C ASN A 60 7.10 -7.85 3.94
N ILE A 61 7.04 -6.58 3.52
CA ILE A 61 6.44 -5.50 4.30
C ILE A 61 5.39 -4.77 3.45
N PHE A 62 4.20 -4.58 4.02
CA PHE A 62 3.15 -3.77 3.44
C PHE A 62 3.24 -2.34 3.98
N PHE A 63 3.56 -1.39 3.10
CA PHE A 63 3.65 0.03 3.44
C PHE A 63 2.41 0.78 2.95
N GLY A 64 1.77 1.53 3.84
CA GLY A 64 0.83 2.54 3.42
C GLY A 64 1.59 3.75 2.87
N PHE A 65 1.76 3.89 1.58
CA PHE A 65 2.32 5.10 0.94
C PHE A 65 1.23 6.16 0.72
N GLU A 66 0.00 5.77 0.55
CA GLU A 66 -1.23 6.53 0.35
C GLU A 66 -1.17 7.40 -0.92
N THR A 67 -0.36 8.44 -0.91
CA THR A 67 -0.05 9.31 -2.04
C THR A 67 1.35 9.91 -1.87
N GLY A 68 2.05 10.12 -2.96
CA GLY A 68 3.30 10.88 -2.96
C GLY A 68 3.09 12.36 -3.31
N VAL A 69 1.84 12.81 -3.42
CA VAL A 69 1.48 14.21 -3.70
C VAL A 69 1.34 14.94 -2.37
N GLU A 70 2.16 15.97 -2.16
CA GLU A 70 2.25 16.66 -0.85
C GLU A 70 0.95 17.35 -0.47
N GLU A 71 0.28 18.00 -1.42
CA GLU A 71 -1.01 18.65 -1.25
C GLU A 71 -2.07 17.66 -0.72
N LEU A 72 -2.19 16.49 -1.35
CA LEU A 72 -3.13 15.45 -0.92
C LEU A 72 -2.76 14.83 0.42
N SER A 73 -1.48 14.70 0.70
CA SER A 73 -0.99 14.18 1.98
C SER A 73 -1.46 14.99 3.17
N GLN A 74 -1.59 16.30 3.01
CA GLN A 74 -2.10 17.21 4.05
C GLN A 74 -3.59 16.96 4.36
N ASN A 75 -4.39 16.60 3.36
CA ASN A 75 -5.82 16.36 3.52
C ASN A 75 -6.13 15.02 4.23
N ILE A 76 -5.23 14.03 4.11
CA ILE A 76 -5.42 12.71 4.74
C ILE A 76 -4.80 12.63 6.13
N LEU A 77 -3.70 13.36 6.36
CA LEU A 77 -2.77 13.08 7.47
C LEU A 77 -2.68 14.26 8.43
N THR A 78 -3.79 14.66 9.03
CA THR A 78 -3.87 15.78 9.99
C THR A 78 -2.85 15.73 11.15
N HIS A 79 -2.19 14.56 11.40
CA HIS A 79 -1.28 14.40 12.55
C HIS A 79 0.05 13.67 12.27
N ARG A 80 0.37 13.32 11.02
CA ARG A 80 1.61 12.59 10.70
C ARG A 80 2.66 13.47 10.04
N LYS A 81 3.36 14.27 10.85
CA LYS A 81 4.55 15.04 10.44
C LYS A 81 5.63 14.10 9.87
N ASN A 82 6.39 14.55 8.87
CA ASN A 82 7.54 13.87 8.24
C ASN A 82 7.22 12.74 7.26
N ARG A 83 6.06 12.74 6.63
CA ARG A 83 5.74 11.82 5.55
C ARG A 83 5.74 12.57 4.22
N ASN A 84 6.94 12.74 3.65
CA ASN A 84 7.12 13.33 2.32
C ASN A 84 7.62 12.28 1.32
N PHE A 85 7.50 12.58 0.05
CA PHE A 85 7.87 11.66 -1.03
C PHE A 85 9.37 11.29 -1.00
N LYS A 86 10.24 12.20 -0.55
CA LYS A 86 11.67 11.92 -0.36
C LYS A 86 11.87 10.77 0.64
N LYS A 87 11.20 10.83 1.79
CA LYS A 87 11.28 9.77 2.82
C LYS A 87 10.72 8.44 2.30
N MET A 88 9.64 8.46 1.52
CA MET A 88 9.10 7.26 0.89
C MET A 88 10.13 6.61 -0.03
N LYS A 89 10.85 7.40 -0.85
CA LYS A 89 11.93 6.90 -1.72
C LYS A 89 13.09 6.29 -0.94
N GLU A 90 13.49 6.92 0.15
CA GLU A 90 14.53 6.38 1.04
C GLU A 90 14.11 5.02 1.62
N VAL A 91 12.89 4.91 2.16
CA VAL A 91 12.37 3.66 2.73
C VAL A 91 12.25 2.57 1.67
N ALA A 92 11.68 2.87 0.50
CA ALA A 92 11.58 1.92 -0.60
C ALA A 92 12.97 1.42 -1.05
N LYS A 93 13.98 2.31 -1.09
CA LYS A 93 15.37 1.94 -1.37
C LYS A 93 15.95 1.04 -0.28
N TRP A 94 15.83 1.42 0.99
CA TRP A 94 16.38 0.63 2.12
C TRP A 94 15.73 -0.75 2.23
N THR A 95 14.42 -0.86 1.94
CA THR A 95 13.71 -2.14 1.94
C THR A 95 14.28 -3.08 0.87
N ARG A 96 14.51 -2.57 -0.34
CA ARG A 96 15.19 -3.35 -1.41
C ARG A 96 16.61 -3.73 -1.04
N GLU A 97 17.41 -2.79 -0.48
CA GLU A 97 18.79 -3.05 -0.05
C GLU A 97 18.85 -4.10 1.06
N ALA A 98 17.83 -4.16 1.92
CA ALA A 98 17.73 -5.17 2.96
C ALA A 98 17.30 -6.55 2.42
N GLY A 99 16.88 -6.67 1.15
CA GLY A 99 16.41 -7.93 0.56
C GLY A 99 14.96 -8.27 0.90
N ILE A 100 14.17 -7.31 1.40
CA ILE A 100 12.76 -7.47 1.73
C ILE A 100 11.90 -7.04 0.54
N GLU A 101 10.90 -7.87 0.16
CA GLU A 101 9.89 -7.46 -0.81
C GLU A 101 8.96 -6.40 -0.20
N SER A 102 8.59 -5.40 -0.98
CA SER A 102 7.67 -4.35 -0.55
C SER A 102 6.33 -4.43 -1.27
N ARG A 103 5.26 -4.25 -0.51
CA ARG A 103 3.93 -3.99 -1.04
C ARG A 103 3.53 -2.57 -0.67
N GLY A 104 3.15 -1.75 -1.66
CA GLY A 104 2.73 -0.37 -1.44
C GLY A 104 1.22 -0.22 -1.58
N SER A 105 0.56 0.41 -0.60
CA SER A 105 -0.83 0.85 -0.71
C SER A 105 -0.88 2.31 -1.14
N PHE A 106 -1.73 2.61 -2.12
CA PHE A 106 -1.98 3.94 -2.65
C PHE A 106 -3.49 4.19 -2.68
N MET A 107 -3.88 5.42 -2.42
CA MET A 107 -5.27 5.85 -2.40
C MET A 107 -5.64 6.63 -3.66
N ILE A 108 -6.86 6.42 -4.15
CA ILE A 108 -7.51 7.17 -5.23
C ILE A 108 -8.80 7.78 -4.69
N GLY A 109 -9.15 8.98 -5.11
CA GLY A 109 -10.33 9.67 -4.61
C GLY A 109 -10.13 10.28 -3.23
N ILE A 110 -8.93 10.79 -2.96
CA ILE A 110 -8.59 11.53 -1.74
C ILE A 110 -9.34 12.88 -1.75
N PRO A 111 -9.78 13.40 -0.59
CA PRO A 111 -10.33 14.76 -0.50
C PRO A 111 -9.47 15.80 -1.22
N GLY A 112 -10.05 16.56 -2.16
CA GLY A 112 -9.37 17.53 -2.99
C GLY A 112 -8.58 16.94 -4.17
N GLU A 113 -8.64 15.61 -4.39
CA GLU A 113 -7.98 14.99 -5.54
C GLU A 113 -8.69 15.31 -6.85
N THR A 114 -7.90 15.65 -7.88
CA THR A 114 -8.33 15.68 -9.27
C THR A 114 -7.75 14.48 -10.03
N PRO A 115 -8.27 14.15 -11.23
CA PRO A 115 -7.68 13.10 -12.06
C PRO A 115 -6.20 13.31 -12.38
N GLU A 116 -5.74 14.56 -12.44
CA GLU A 116 -4.33 14.91 -12.68
C GLU A 116 -3.46 14.58 -11.47
N LEU A 117 -3.93 14.90 -10.25
CA LEU A 117 -3.24 14.56 -9.00
C LEU A 117 -3.22 13.05 -8.77
N ALA A 118 -4.30 12.34 -9.11
CA ALA A 118 -4.33 10.87 -9.09
C ALA A 118 -3.28 10.27 -10.03
N LYS A 119 -3.15 10.79 -11.27
CA LYS A 119 -2.08 10.37 -12.20
C LYS A 119 -0.69 10.62 -11.62
N GLN A 120 -0.49 11.71 -10.88
CA GLN A 120 0.77 11.98 -10.20
C GLN A 120 1.03 10.97 -9.07
N THR A 121 0.00 10.59 -8.29
CA THR A 121 0.10 9.49 -7.32
C THR A 121 0.55 8.19 -7.99
N VAL A 122 -0.02 7.86 -9.16
CA VAL A 122 0.39 6.67 -9.94
C VAL A 122 1.83 6.77 -10.41
N GLN A 123 2.26 7.94 -10.88
CA GLN A 123 3.66 8.17 -11.29
C GLN A 123 4.61 8.04 -10.11
N ASN A 124 4.24 8.57 -8.95
CA ASN A 124 5.00 8.41 -7.71
C ASN A 124 5.10 6.94 -7.28
N ALA A 125 4.01 6.17 -7.41
CA ALA A 125 4.03 4.73 -7.16
C ALA A 125 5.02 3.99 -8.10
N ILE A 126 5.07 4.39 -9.37
CA ILE A 126 6.03 3.85 -10.35
C ILE A 126 7.47 4.21 -9.97
N GLU A 127 7.73 5.43 -9.51
CA GLU A 127 9.06 5.88 -9.09
C GLU A 127 9.52 5.18 -7.79
N LEU A 128 8.62 4.92 -6.84
CA LEU A 128 8.90 4.14 -5.63
C LEU A 128 9.24 2.69 -5.98
N ASP A 129 8.65 2.17 -7.04
CA ASP A 129 8.85 0.83 -7.59
C ASP A 129 8.75 -0.29 -6.54
N PRO A 130 7.67 -0.38 -5.74
CA PRO A 130 7.46 -1.52 -4.86
C PRO A 130 7.30 -2.81 -5.69
N ASP A 131 7.48 -3.96 -5.03
CA ASP A 131 7.29 -5.25 -5.68
C ASP A 131 5.83 -5.51 -6.05
N TYR A 132 4.91 -4.98 -5.25
CA TYR A 132 3.47 -4.98 -5.50
C TYR A 132 2.88 -3.62 -5.13
N ALA A 133 1.91 -3.15 -5.90
CA ALA A 133 1.14 -1.96 -5.60
C ALA A 133 -0.35 -2.29 -5.52
N GLN A 134 -0.99 -1.79 -4.50
CA GLN A 134 -2.44 -1.80 -4.37
C GLN A 134 -2.94 -0.36 -4.51
N PHE A 135 -3.90 -0.16 -5.38
CA PHE A 135 -4.62 1.10 -5.52
C PHE A 135 -6.05 0.87 -5.04
N SER A 136 -6.52 1.69 -4.12
CA SER A 136 -7.85 1.54 -3.54
C SER A 136 -8.56 2.88 -3.51
N ILE A 137 -9.83 2.89 -3.88
CA ILE A 137 -10.67 4.08 -3.76
C ILE A 137 -10.93 4.32 -2.26
N VAL A 138 -10.77 5.57 -1.83
CA VAL A 138 -11.02 5.97 -0.44
C VAL A 138 -12.46 5.67 -0.05
N CYS A 139 -12.63 5.01 1.10
CA CYS A 139 -13.94 4.76 1.68
C CYS A 139 -14.11 5.59 2.97
N PRO A 140 -15.11 6.47 3.06
CA PRO A 140 -15.37 7.28 4.24
C PRO A 140 -16.13 6.49 5.31
N TYR A 141 -15.41 5.65 6.05
CA TYR A 141 -16.00 4.78 7.07
C TYR A 141 -16.75 5.56 8.18
N PRO A 142 -17.76 4.94 8.78
CA PRO A 142 -18.52 5.51 9.89
C PRO A 142 -17.64 5.99 11.03
N GLY A 143 -17.97 7.17 11.57
CA GLY A 143 -17.25 7.76 12.69
C GLY A 143 -15.96 8.51 12.32
N THR A 144 -15.48 8.39 11.08
CA THR A 144 -14.30 9.10 10.61
C THR A 144 -14.57 10.61 10.42
N GLN A 145 -13.50 11.41 10.46
CA GLN A 145 -13.58 12.84 10.16
C GLN A 145 -14.07 13.08 8.73
N LEU A 146 -13.58 12.29 7.76
CA LEU A 146 -13.98 12.39 6.37
C LEU A 146 -15.50 12.18 6.19
N GLN A 147 -16.07 11.16 6.86
CA GLN A 147 -17.52 10.95 6.81
C GLN A 147 -18.30 12.16 7.32
N LYS A 148 -17.86 12.76 8.43
CA LYS A 148 -18.51 13.95 9.01
C LYS A 148 -18.44 15.14 8.05
N GLU A 149 -17.30 15.35 7.42
CA GLU A 149 -17.09 16.44 6.47
C GLU A 149 -17.94 16.29 5.20
N ILE A 150 -18.03 15.05 4.65
CA ILE A 150 -18.90 14.78 3.49
C ILE A 150 -20.38 15.03 3.84
N LYS A 151 -20.84 14.64 5.04
CA LYS A 151 -22.21 14.96 5.51
C LYS A 151 -22.46 16.45 5.65
N GLN A 152 -21.43 17.26 5.83
CA GLN A 152 -21.49 18.72 5.85
C GLN A 152 -21.38 19.36 4.45
N GLY A 153 -21.36 18.55 3.39
CA GLY A 153 -21.26 19.03 2.01
C GLY A 153 -19.83 19.36 1.56
N LYS A 154 -18.78 18.91 2.28
CA LYS A 154 -17.39 19.07 1.87
C LYS A 154 -16.90 17.87 1.07
N TRP A 155 -15.96 18.10 0.18
CA TRP A 155 -15.17 17.11 -0.55
C TRP A 155 -15.93 16.25 -1.55
N GLY A 156 -17.26 16.30 -1.59
CA GLY A 156 -18.08 15.50 -2.46
C GLY A 156 -19.40 15.05 -1.85
N LYS A 157 -19.94 13.92 -2.28
CA LYS A 157 -21.25 13.41 -1.83
C LYS A 157 -21.25 11.91 -1.66
N PHE A 158 -22.05 11.41 -0.73
CA PHE A 158 -22.36 9.97 -0.63
C PHE A 158 -23.20 9.51 -1.84
N ILE A 159 -22.96 8.29 -2.28
CA ILE A 159 -23.73 7.57 -3.28
C ILE A 159 -24.47 6.41 -2.61
N GLU A 160 -23.88 5.86 -1.56
CA GLU A 160 -24.43 4.80 -0.74
C GLU A 160 -24.23 5.16 0.73
N GLU A 161 -25.29 5.16 1.52
CA GLU A 161 -25.25 5.46 2.96
C GLU A 161 -25.48 4.23 3.84
N ASP A 162 -25.89 3.13 3.23
CA ASP A 162 -26.07 1.86 3.92
C ASP A 162 -24.74 1.17 4.17
N PHE A 163 -24.33 1.09 5.45
CA PHE A 163 -23.05 0.53 5.85
C PHE A 163 -22.91 -0.97 5.58
N GLU A 164 -24.01 -1.71 5.46
CA GLU A 164 -23.96 -3.12 5.10
C GLU A 164 -23.41 -3.34 3.69
N LYS A 165 -23.45 -2.28 2.85
CA LYS A 165 -22.93 -2.26 1.48
C LYS A 165 -21.51 -1.66 1.39
N TYR A 166 -20.86 -1.35 2.51
CA TYR A 166 -19.48 -0.80 2.52
C TYR A 166 -18.46 -1.93 2.43
N HIS A 167 -18.22 -2.42 1.23
CA HIS A 167 -17.14 -3.35 0.96
C HIS A 167 -15.92 -2.63 0.39
N VAL A 168 -14.75 -3.21 0.60
CA VAL A 168 -13.44 -2.62 0.19
C VAL A 168 -13.38 -2.27 -1.30
N TRP A 169 -14.22 -2.90 -2.11
CA TRP A 169 -14.26 -2.75 -3.57
C TRP A 169 -15.40 -1.86 -4.06
N ASP A 170 -16.26 -1.38 -3.17
CA ASP A 170 -17.42 -0.60 -3.54
C ASP A 170 -17.14 0.90 -3.41
N VAL A 171 -17.63 1.67 -4.38
CA VAL A 171 -17.56 3.13 -4.34
C VAL A 171 -18.79 3.63 -3.59
N THR A 172 -18.59 4.13 -2.39
CA THR A 172 -19.66 4.60 -1.50
C THR A 172 -19.88 6.12 -1.55
N TRP A 173 -18.94 6.84 -2.16
CA TRP A 173 -19.00 8.28 -2.32
C TRP A 173 -18.37 8.75 -3.62
N LEU A 174 -18.71 9.96 -4.05
CA LEU A 174 -18.12 10.60 -5.23
C LEU A 174 -17.36 11.85 -4.76
N PRO A 175 -16.02 11.86 -4.82
CA PRO A 175 -15.20 13.06 -4.58
C PRO A 175 -15.54 14.18 -5.55
N GLU A 176 -15.47 15.43 -5.11
CA GLU A 176 -15.81 16.62 -5.92
C GLU A 176 -14.94 16.79 -7.19
N GLY A 177 -13.72 16.25 -7.19
CA GLY A 177 -12.81 16.29 -8.33
C GLY A 177 -13.18 15.34 -9.48
N TYR A 178 -14.18 14.47 -9.29
CA TYR A 178 -14.62 13.49 -10.30
C TYR A 178 -16.06 13.75 -10.74
N LYS A 179 -16.30 13.63 -12.04
CA LYS A 179 -17.61 13.86 -12.64
C LYS A 179 -18.60 12.72 -12.41
N SER A 180 -18.09 11.51 -12.25
CA SER A 180 -18.90 10.30 -12.07
C SER A 180 -18.14 9.19 -11.35
N VAL A 181 -18.89 8.22 -10.81
CA VAL A 181 -18.33 6.97 -10.25
C VAL A 181 -17.51 6.21 -11.28
N GLU A 182 -17.97 6.22 -12.54
CA GLU A 182 -17.26 5.53 -13.62
C GLU A 182 -15.90 6.18 -13.91
N GLU A 183 -15.81 7.51 -13.87
CA GLU A 183 -14.52 8.22 -14.00
C GLU A 183 -13.56 7.83 -12.86
N LEU A 184 -14.05 7.77 -11.63
CA LEU A 184 -13.26 7.36 -10.46
C LEU A 184 -12.78 5.90 -10.59
N LYS A 185 -13.66 4.98 -10.97
CA LYS A 185 -13.30 3.57 -11.24
C LYS A 185 -12.32 3.43 -12.40
N ASN A 186 -12.48 4.24 -13.45
CA ASN A 186 -11.54 4.26 -14.57
C ASN A 186 -10.16 4.76 -14.15
N MET A 187 -10.07 5.68 -13.19
CA MET A 187 -8.79 6.11 -12.63
C MET A 187 -8.11 4.98 -11.84
N GLU A 188 -8.85 4.20 -11.06
CA GLU A 188 -8.31 3.02 -10.39
C GLU A 188 -7.79 1.98 -11.40
N ARG A 189 -8.57 1.65 -12.44
CA ARG A 189 -8.13 0.77 -13.55
C ARG A 189 -6.88 1.32 -14.25
N TYR A 190 -6.85 2.63 -14.52
CA TYR A 190 -5.68 3.28 -15.08
C TYR A 190 -4.44 3.09 -14.19
N ALA A 191 -4.58 3.24 -12.86
CA ALA A 191 -3.48 3.07 -11.93
C ALA A 191 -2.89 1.65 -12.00
N TYR A 192 -3.74 0.63 -11.95
CA TYR A 192 -3.31 -0.77 -12.09
C TYR A 192 -2.63 -1.05 -13.43
N ARG A 193 -3.23 -0.60 -14.53
CA ARG A 193 -2.66 -0.77 -15.88
C ARG A 193 -1.29 -0.11 -16.00
N LYS A 194 -1.18 1.15 -15.60
CA LYS A 194 0.08 1.91 -15.65
C LYS A 194 1.17 1.29 -14.79
N PHE A 195 0.82 0.77 -13.63
CA PHE A 195 1.81 0.16 -12.74
C PHE A 195 2.25 -1.22 -13.24
N TYR A 196 1.32 -2.11 -13.56
CA TYR A 196 1.62 -3.51 -13.82
C TYR A 196 1.98 -3.85 -15.27
N LEU A 197 1.49 -3.10 -16.26
CA LEU A 197 1.78 -3.36 -17.68
C LEU A 197 3.06 -2.68 -18.18
N ARG A 198 3.80 -1.96 -17.34
CA ARG A 198 5.08 -1.39 -17.73
C ARG A 198 6.12 -2.50 -17.99
N LEU A 199 6.83 -2.37 -19.10
CA LEU A 199 7.81 -3.38 -19.52
C LEU A 199 8.89 -3.63 -18.46
N SER A 200 9.36 -2.57 -17.82
CA SER A 200 10.33 -2.65 -16.71
C SER A 200 9.86 -3.52 -15.54
N TYR A 201 8.57 -3.42 -15.18
CA TYR A 201 7.98 -4.25 -14.13
C TYR A 201 7.91 -5.71 -14.57
N ILE A 202 7.43 -5.97 -15.77
CA ILE A 202 7.29 -7.34 -16.31
C ILE A 202 8.66 -8.02 -16.36
N ILE A 203 9.70 -7.35 -16.89
CA ILE A 203 11.07 -7.87 -16.93
C ILE A 203 11.58 -8.13 -15.50
N LYS A 204 11.40 -7.18 -14.58
CA LYS A 204 11.80 -7.36 -13.16
C LYS A 204 11.15 -8.59 -12.53
N ARG A 205 9.86 -8.83 -12.81
CA ARG A 205 9.14 -10.00 -12.27
C ARG A 205 9.61 -11.32 -12.89
N ILE A 206 9.85 -11.33 -14.19
CA ILE A 206 10.40 -12.52 -14.89
C ILE A 206 11.77 -12.89 -14.32
N LEU A 207 12.65 -11.91 -14.11
CA LEU A 207 13.99 -12.13 -13.55
C LEU A 207 14.00 -12.62 -12.10
N LYS A 208 12.88 -12.44 -11.36
CA LYS A 208 12.71 -12.94 -9.99
C LYS A 208 12.22 -14.40 -9.94
N ILE A 209 11.81 -15.00 -11.05
CA ILE A 209 11.34 -16.39 -11.09
C ILE A 209 12.53 -17.32 -10.84
N ARG A 210 12.45 -18.13 -9.80
CA ARG A 210 13.48 -19.12 -9.42
C ARG A 210 12.94 -20.53 -9.30
N SER A 211 11.61 -20.72 -9.32
CA SER A 211 10.96 -22.01 -9.14
C SER A 211 9.66 -22.12 -9.96
N LEU A 212 9.18 -23.35 -10.17
CA LEU A 212 7.87 -23.60 -10.78
C LEU A 212 6.72 -23.01 -9.93
N GLU A 213 6.88 -22.98 -8.62
CA GLU A 213 5.91 -22.36 -7.71
C GLU A 213 5.83 -20.84 -7.90
N ASP A 214 6.97 -20.18 -8.19
CA ASP A 214 6.96 -18.76 -8.54
C ASP A 214 6.19 -18.50 -9.83
N ILE A 215 6.34 -19.34 -10.84
CA ILE A 215 5.58 -19.26 -12.09
C ILE A 215 4.08 -19.36 -11.80
N LYS A 216 3.64 -20.36 -11.05
CA LYS A 216 2.23 -20.53 -10.67
C LYS A 216 1.69 -19.31 -9.94
N ARG A 217 2.45 -18.80 -8.96
CA ARG A 217 2.08 -17.59 -8.18
C ARG A 217 1.92 -16.37 -9.08
N HIS A 218 2.83 -16.16 -10.03
CA HIS A 218 2.76 -15.04 -10.98
C HIS A 218 1.58 -15.18 -11.95
N ILE A 219 1.28 -16.39 -12.43
CA ILE A 219 0.11 -16.65 -13.29
C ILE A 219 -1.18 -16.37 -12.53
N ILE A 220 -1.32 -16.90 -11.31
CA ILE A 220 -2.52 -16.70 -10.48
C ILE A 220 -2.71 -15.20 -10.17
N GLY A 221 -1.67 -14.52 -9.71
CA GLY A 221 -1.72 -13.09 -9.43
C GLY A 221 -2.01 -12.24 -10.68
N GLY A 222 -1.37 -12.56 -11.80
CA GLY A 222 -1.59 -11.88 -13.08
C GLY A 222 -3.02 -12.08 -13.61
N THR A 223 -3.56 -13.28 -13.54
CA THR A 223 -4.95 -13.56 -13.97
C THR A 223 -5.97 -12.87 -13.06
N ALA A 224 -5.73 -12.81 -11.75
CA ALA A 224 -6.59 -12.08 -10.82
C ALA A 224 -6.59 -10.57 -11.14
N LEU A 225 -5.43 -9.96 -11.37
CA LEU A 225 -5.31 -8.56 -11.78
C LEU A 225 -6.01 -8.28 -13.13
N MET A 226 -5.83 -9.16 -14.12
CA MET A 226 -6.50 -9.01 -15.42
C MET A 226 -8.03 -9.04 -15.28
N LYS A 227 -8.56 -9.96 -14.50
CA LYS A 227 -10.01 -10.06 -14.30
C LYS A 227 -10.60 -8.88 -13.53
N ALA A 228 -9.85 -8.30 -12.60
CA ALA A 228 -10.33 -7.22 -11.75
C ALA A 228 -10.19 -5.82 -12.37
N PHE A 229 -9.11 -5.57 -13.14
CA PHE A 229 -8.71 -4.20 -13.51
C PHE A 229 -8.28 -4.00 -14.96
N LEU A 230 -8.10 -5.05 -15.74
CA LEU A 230 -7.67 -4.98 -17.13
C LEU A 230 -8.76 -5.39 -18.10
#